data_0221181afdf0b9152ee9e0cf7ee2539a
#
_entry.id   0221181afdf0b9152ee9e0cf7ee2539a
#
_cell.length_a   1.000
_cell.length_b   1.000
_cell.length_c   1.000
_cell.angle_alpha   90.00
_cell.angle_beta   90.00
_cell.angle_gamma   90.00
#
_symmetry.space_group_name_H-M   'P 1'
#
loop_
_entity.id
_entity.type
_entity.pdbx_description
1 polymer ?
#
loop_
_entity_poly.entity_id
_entity_poly.type
_entity_poly.pdbx_seq_one_letter_code
_entity_poly.pdbx_strand_id
1 'polypeptide(L)'
;RDLVRSRGLGDVYKRQVKRGLRNSDGTGVMAGLTNICNVHGYVVNEGEKFPIQGQLIFRGYNINDLVSNAQKENRFGYEEIVYLLLMGDLPNREELTAFKGMMAENRPLPDNFFEDMILKAPSKNIMNKMARAILALYSYDDNPENRSPEYEMATAISIISKLPNIMVSAYQVKKRCYDGESLFMHPLIPTHSTAEMILSALRPDRQFTEEEAKILDLLLMLHAEHGGGNNSTFACRVLTSSGTDPYSAYSAAIGSLKGPRHGGANLKVAAMHQCIKDNVQNWEDEGEIADFLTKILNKEAFDHTGLVYGMGHAVYTLSDPRAVILRENAKKMAENTEFEREYKLLEAVERLTPELFK
;
A
#
# COMPACT_ATOMS: atom_id res chain seq x y z
N ARG A 1 4.93 30.38 -41.10
CA ARG A 1 3.75 29.52 -41.42
C ARG A 1 3.71 28.24 -40.59
N ASP A 2 4.85 27.62 -40.30
CA ASP A 2 4.91 26.37 -39.52
C ASP A 2 4.62 26.58 -38.02
N LEU A 3 4.94 27.72 -37.47
CA LEU A 3 4.65 28.09 -36.07
C LEU A 3 3.12 28.24 -35.83
N VAL A 4 2.35 28.68 -36.83
CA VAL A 4 0.89 28.80 -36.70
C VAL A 4 0.18 27.44 -36.80
N ARG A 5 0.71 26.54 -37.64
CA ARG A 5 0.22 25.16 -37.73
C ARG A 5 0.53 24.35 -36.45
N SER A 6 1.68 24.59 -35.86
CA SER A 6 2.05 23.94 -34.58
C SER A 6 1.16 24.40 -33.41
N ARG A 7 0.68 25.65 -33.40
CA ARG A 7 -0.27 26.14 -32.39
C ARG A 7 -1.65 25.46 -32.50
N GLY A 8 -2.16 25.29 -33.71
CA GLY A 8 -3.44 24.59 -33.93
C GLY A 8 -3.40 23.10 -33.55
N LEU A 9 -2.32 22.41 -33.88
CA LEU A 9 -2.07 21.03 -33.46
C LEU A 9 -1.91 20.93 -31.94
N GLY A 10 -1.22 21.88 -31.32
CA GLY A 10 -1.04 21.92 -29.84
C GLY A 10 -2.35 22.00 -29.09
N ASP A 11 -3.34 22.75 -29.57
CA ASP A 11 -4.65 22.88 -28.94
C ASP A 11 -5.52 21.61 -29.12
N VAL A 12 -5.41 20.92 -30.26
CA VAL A 12 -6.08 19.65 -30.49
C VAL A 12 -5.45 18.58 -29.59
N TYR A 13 -4.12 18.52 -29.50
CA TYR A 13 -3.41 17.60 -28.60
C TYR A 13 -3.69 17.87 -27.13
N LYS A 14 -3.78 19.11 -26.69
CA LYS A 14 -4.13 19.48 -25.30
C LYS A 14 -5.51 18.95 -24.88
N ARG A 15 -6.45 18.83 -25.81
CA ARG A 15 -7.77 18.26 -25.55
C ARG A 15 -7.78 16.72 -25.55
N GLN A 16 -6.82 16.10 -26.22
CA GLN A 16 -6.70 14.63 -26.33
C GLN A 16 -5.74 14.03 -25.32
N VAL A 17 -4.77 14.80 -24.83
CA VAL A 17 -3.79 14.32 -23.85
C VAL A 17 -4.45 14.22 -22.47
N LYS A 18 -4.51 13.01 -21.95
CA LYS A 18 -5.05 12.71 -20.63
C LYS A 18 -4.05 13.13 -19.55
N ARG A 19 -4.55 13.60 -18.42
CA ARG A 19 -3.72 13.95 -17.25
C ARG A 19 -3.42 12.68 -16.42
N GLY A 20 -2.31 12.01 -16.75
CA GLY A 20 -1.96 10.74 -16.11
C GLY A 20 -3.00 9.65 -16.42
N LEU A 21 -3.46 8.94 -15.38
CA LEU A 21 -4.44 7.85 -15.50
C LEU A 21 -5.89 8.31 -15.33
N ARG A 22 -6.21 9.57 -15.70
CA ARG A 22 -7.55 10.15 -15.62
C ARG A 22 -8.01 10.69 -16.96
N ASN A 23 -9.26 10.49 -17.28
CA ASN A 23 -9.97 11.16 -18.35
C ASN A 23 -10.25 12.62 -17.98
N SER A 24 -10.67 13.45 -18.95
CA SER A 24 -11.02 14.85 -18.72
C SER A 24 -12.21 15.05 -17.77
N ASP A 25 -13.10 14.06 -17.70
CA ASP A 25 -14.26 14.00 -16.79
C ASP A 25 -13.91 13.46 -15.38
N GLY A 26 -12.63 13.18 -15.11
CA GLY A 26 -12.14 12.63 -13.83
C GLY A 26 -12.22 11.12 -13.72
N THR A 27 -12.82 10.41 -14.65
CA THR A 27 -12.89 8.95 -14.65
C THR A 27 -11.52 8.31 -14.88
N GLY A 28 -11.35 7.06 -14.45
CA GLY A 28 -10.11 6.31 -14.66
C GLY A 28 -9.88 5.95 -16.12
N VAL A 29 -8.62 5.93 -16.54
CA VAL A 29 -8.19 5.42 -17.84
C VAL A 29 -7.93 3.93 -17.73
N MET A 30 -8.34 3.14 -18.72
CA MET A 30 -7.91 1.75 -18.84
C MET A 30 -6.42 1.73 -19.16
N ALA A 31 -5.59 1.49 -18.14
CA ALA A 31 -4.13 1.50 -18.25
C ALA A 31 -3.54 0.17 -18.70
N GLY A 32 -4.33 -0.90 -18.71
CA GLY A 32 -3.94 -2.23 -19.14
C GLY A 32 -4.88 -3.31 -18.63
N LEU A 33 -4.74 -4.50 -19.23
CA LEU A 33 -5.44 -5.70 -18.82
C LEU A 33 -4.52 -6.55 -17.93
N THR A 34 -5.09 -7.21 -16.94
CA THR A 34 -4.41 -8.18 -16.09
C THR A 34 -5.34 -9.35 -15.77
N ASN A 35 -4.78 -10.54 -15.64
CA ASN A 35 -5.45 -11.72 -15.12
C ASN A 35 -5.01 -12.09 -13.69
N ILE A 36 -4.18 -11.24 -13.09
CA ILE A 36 -3.66 -11.45 -11.73
C ILE A 36 -4.68 -11.02 -10.69
N CYS A 37 -5.33 -9.88 -10.93
CA CYS A 37 -6.26 -9.28 -9.97
C CYS A 37 -7.47 -8.70 -10.70
N ASN A 38 -8.66 -8.87 -10.09
CA ASN A 38 -9.86 -8.20 -10.52
C ASN A 38 -10.40 -7.32 -9.37
N VAL A 39 -10.56 -6.03 -9.66
CA VAL A 39 -11.13 -5.02 -8.76
C VAL A 39 -12.48 -4.63 -9.32
N HIS A 40 -13.56 -5.07 -8.68
CA HIS A 40 -14.91 -4.98 -9.21
C HIS A 40 -15.84 -4.28 -8.20
N GLY A 41 -16.46 -3.17 -8.60
CA GLY A 41 -17.34 -2.37 -7.74
C GLY A 41 -18.61 -1.89 -8.47
N TYR A 42 -18.80 -2.25 -9.74
CA TYR A 42 -20.00 -1.94 -10.52
C TYR A 42 -20.19 -2.94 -11.66
N VAL A 43 -21.41 -3.07 -12.12
CA VAL A 43 -21.74 -3.74 -13.37
C VAL A 43 -22.18 -2.71 -14.41
N VAL A 44 -21.94 -3.02 -15.69
CA VAL A 44 -22.41 -2.18 -16.79
C VAL A 44 -23.55 -2.91 -17.48
N ASN A 45 -24.73 -2.28 -17.52
CA ASN A 45 -25.89 -2.78 -18.25
C ASN A 45 -26.38 -1.66 -19.17
N GLU A 46 -26.53 -1.97 -20.47
CA GLU A 46 -26.98 -1.01 -21.51
C GLU A 46 -26.20 0.32 -21.53
N GLY A 47 -24.89 0.27 -21.15
CA GLY A 47 -24.02 1.44 -21.10
C GLY A 47 -24.08 2.22 -19.78
N GLU A 48 -24.97 1.89 -18.87
CA GLU A 48 -25.08 2.49 -17.55
C GLU A 48 -24.34 1.67 -16.51
N LYS A 49 -23.73 2.36 -15.52
CA LYS A 49 -22.99 1.74 -14.41
C LYS A 49 -23.87 1.62 -13.20
N PHE A 50 -24.04 0.38 -12.72
CA PHE A 50 -24.77 0.07 -11.50
C PHE A 50 -23.77 -0.34 -10.41
N PRO A 51 -23.70 0.40 -9.29
CA PRO A 51 -22.83 0.04 -8.17
C PRO A 51 -23.20 -1.33 -7.59
N ILE A 52 -22.19 -2.11 -7.26
CA ILE A 52 -22.34 -3.37 -6.52
C ILE A 52 -21.41 -3.37 -5.31
N GLN A 53 -21.59 -4.32 -4.40
CA GLN A 53 -20.63 -4.57 -3.33
C GLN A 53 -19.25 -4.84 -3.92
N GLY A 54 -18.24 -4.17 -3.38
CA GLY A 54 -16.87 -4.28 -3.86
C GLY A 54 -16.34 -5.70 -3.76
N GLN A 55 -15.65 -6.14 -4.80
CA GLN A 55 -14.95 -7.42 -4.84
C GLN A 55 -13.48 -7.21 -5.19
N LEU A 56 -12.62 -7.93 -4.52
CA LEU A 56 -11.19 -8.02 -4.80
C LEU A 56 -10.84 -9.49 -4.98
N ILE A 57 -10.37 -9.84 -6.16
CA ILE A 57 -10.13 -11.21 -6.56
C ILE A 57 -8.66 -11.35 -6.98
N PHE A 58 -7.92 -12.25 -6.34
CA PHE A 58 -6.53 -12.59 -6.65
C PHE A 58 -6.47 -13.93 -7.36
N ARG A 59 -6.01 -13.97 -8.63
CA ARG A 59 -5.89 -15.21 -9.40
C ARG A 59 -7.15 -16.09 -9.38
N GLY A 60 -8.34 -15.48 -9.33
CA GLY A 60 -9.63 -16.19 -9.27
C GLY A 60 -10.18 -16.42 -7.86
N TYR A 61 -9.41 -16.20 -6.80
CA TYR A 61 -9.83 -16.36 -5.41
C TYR A 61 -10.29 -15.03 -4.81
N ASN A 62 -11.45 -15.03 -4.15
CA ASN A 62 -11.95 -13.83 -3.47
C ASN A 62 -11.12 -13.57 -2.21
N ILE A 63 -10.74 -12.30 -1.98
CA ILE A 63 -9.95 -11.92 -0.80
C ILE A 63 -10.64 -12.28 0.52
N ASN A 64 -11.98 -12.20 0.57
CA ASN A 64 -12.75 -12.57 1.75
C ASN A 64 -12.55 -14.05 2.11
N ASP A 65 -12.50 -14.92 1.11
CA ASP A 65 -12.31 -16.37 1.32
C ASP A 65 -10.88 -16.65 1.77
N LEU A 66 -9.89 -16.03 1.13
CA LEU A 66 -8.47 -16.16 1.49
C LEU A 66 -8.23 -15.73 2.95
N VAL A 67 -8.75 -14.57 3.34
CA VAL A 67 -8.65 -14.06 4.72
C VAL A 67 -9.40 -14.96 5.70
N SER A 68 -10.64 -15.31 5.40
CA SER A 68 -11.48 -16.15 6.27
C SER A 68 -10.83 -17.52 6.51
N ASN A 69 -10.24 -18.13 5.49
CA ASN A 69 -9.55 -19.41 5.61
C ASN A 69 -8.30 -19.31 6.49
N ALA A 70 -7.47 -18.29 6.28
CA ALA A 70 -6.30 -18.05 7.12
C ALA A 70 -6.67 -17.84 8.59
N GLN A 71 -7.73 -17.07 8.86
CA GLN A 71 -8.24 -16.80 10.20
C GLN A 71 -8.83 -18.06 10.87
N LYS A 72 -9.64 -18.84 10.14
CA LYS A 72 -10.23 -20.11 10.68
C LYS A 72 -9.18 -21.13 11.05
N GLU A 73 -8.10 -21.21 10.29
CA GLU A 73 -6.98 -22.11 10.52
C GLU A 73 -5.93 -21.53 11.48
N ASN A 74 -6.15 -20.33 12.00
CA ASN A 74 -5.24 -19.59 12.86
C ASN A 74 -3.80 -19.52 12.32
N ARG A 75 -3.63 -19.26 11.02
CA ARG A 75 -2.32 -19.21 10.35
C ARG A 75 -2.03 -17.86 9.74
N PHE A 76 -0.77 -17.57 9.47
CA PHE A 76 -0.32 -16.44 8.68
C PHE A 76 -0.56 -16.70 7.20
N GLY A 77 -1.19 -15.74 6.49
CA GLY A 77 -1.62 -15.89 5.11
C GLY A 77 -0.82 -15.08 4.09
N TYR A 78 0.03 -14.14 4.51
CA TYR A 78 0.72 -13.25 3.57
C TYR A 78 1.62 -14.00 2.59
N GLU A 79 2.46 -14.92 3.04
CA GLU A 79 3.35 -15.70 2.18
C GLU A 79 2.58 -16.58 1.18
N GLU A 80 1.40 -17.07 1.56
CA GLU A 80 0.50 -17.79 0.66
C GLU A 80 -0.05 -16.86 -0.44
N ILE A 81 -0.41 -15.63 -0.10
CA ILE A 81 -0.83 -14.61 -1.08
C ILE A 81 0.32 -14.27 -2.03
N VAL A 82 1.54 -14.11 -1.53
CA VAL A 82 2.71 -13.87 -2.39
C VAL A 82 2.91 -15.03 -3.36
N TYR A 83 2.84 -16.27 -2.86
CA TYR A 83 2.93 -17.46 -3.71
C TYR A 83 1.83 -17.47 -4.78
N LEU A 84 0.56 -17.29 -4.38
CA LEU A 84 -0.57 -17.26 -5.29
C LEU A 84 -0.40 -16.22 -6.41
N LEU A 85 0.00 -15.01 -6.07
CA LEU A 85 0.16 -13.93 -7.05
C LEU A 85 1.30 -14.20 -8.03
N LEU A 86 2.41 -14.78 -7.58
CA LEU A 86 3.58 -15.08 -8.40
C LEU A 86 3.40 -16.37 -9.21
N MET A 87 2.97 -17.46 -8.59
CA MET A 87 2.90 -18.79 -9.21
C MET A 87 1.58 -19.04 -9.94
N GLY A 88 0.50 -18.33 -9.57
CA GLY A 88 -0.78 -18.39 -10.27
C GLY A 88 -1.84 -19.29 -9.64
N ASP A 89 -1.48 -20.11 -8.67
CA ASP A 89 -2.38 -20.99 -7.93
C ASP A 89 -1.97 -21.08 -6.44
N LEU A 90 -2.88 -21.62 -5.60
CA LEU A 90 -2.60 -21.79 -4.18
C LEU A 90 -1.59 -22.93 -3.96
N PRO A 91 -0.63 -22.74 -3.02
CA PRO A 91 0.33 -23.79 -2.71
C PRO A 91 -0.32 -24.92 -1.87
N ASN A 92 0.16 -26.13 -2.05
CA ASN A 92 -0.01 -27.15 -1.04
C ASN A 92 0.91 -26.90 0.18
N ARG A 93 0.79 -27.70 1.24
CA ARG A 93 1.55 -27.50 2.48
C ARG A 93 3.07 -27.56 2.28
N GLU A 94 3.54 -28.48 1.45
CA GLU A 94 4.97 -28.66 1.18
C GLU A 94 5.53 -27.49 0.37
N GLU A 95 4.83 -27.08 -0.66
CA GLU A 95 5.16 -25.91 -1.48
C GLU A 95 5.20 -24.63 -0.65
N LEU A 96 4.20 -24.40 0.20
CA LEU A 96 4.17 -23.24 1.07
C LEU A 96 5.33 -23.24 2.07
N THR A 97 5.67 -24.40 2.64
CA THR A 97 6.79 -24.53 3.56
C THR A 97 8.11 -24.23 2.87
N ALA A 98 8.33 -24.80 1.67
CA ALA A 98 9.52 -24.53 0.87
C ALA A 98 9.62 -23.04 0.47
N PHE A 99 8.51 -22.44 0.07
CA PHE A 99 8.45 -21.04 -0.32
C PHE A 99 8.75 -20.09 0.86
N LYS A 100 8.20 -20.37 2.05
CA LYS A 100 8.52 -19.63 3.28
C LYS A 100 10.01 -19.72 3.61
N GLY A 101 10.61 -20.90 3.48
CA GLY A 101 12.05 -21.08 3.62
C GLY A 101 12.86 -20.23 2.65
N MET A 102 12.49 -20.27 1.37
CA MET A 102 13.11 -19.45 0.32
C MET A 102 13.01 -17.95 0.64
N MET A 103 11.85 -17.46 1.05
CA MET A 103 11.68 -16.07 1.45
C MET A 103 12.56 -15.73 2.67
N ALA A 104 12.63 -16.60 3.68
CA ALA A 104 13.46 -16.40 4.87
C ALA A 104 14.95 -16.31 4.54
N GLU A 105 15.45 -17.15 3.66
CA GLU A 105 16.84 -17.14 3.17
C GLU A 105 17.18 -15.86 2.38
N ASN A 106 16.20 -15.26 1.72
CA ASN A 106 16.36 -14.03 0.96
C ASN A 106 16.18 -12.74 1.78
N ARG A 107 15.77 -12.79 3.05
CA ARG A 107 15.56 -11.61 3.91
C ARG A 107 16.83 -10.83 4.27
N PRO A 108 17.98 -11.45 4.51
CA PRO A 108 19.20 -10.70 4.83
C PRO A 108 19.57 -9.74 3.71
N LEU A 109 20.07 -8.57 4.11
CA LEU A 109 20.65 -7.61 3.19
C LEU A 109 22.06 -8.05 2.80
N PRO A 110 22.55 -7.65 1.61
CA PRO A 110 23.95 -7.89 1.22
C PRO A 110 24.92 -7.30 2.23
N ASP A 111 26.15 -7.81 2.24
CA ASP A 111 27.21 -7.34 3.11
C ASP A 111 27.45 -5.83 2.91
N ASN A 112 27.58 -5.11 4.02
CA ASN A 112 27.75 -3.65 4.10
C ASN A 112 26.59 -2.81 3.53
N PHE A 113 25.53 -3.45 3.04
CA PHE A 113 24.39 -2.71 2.44
C PHE A 113 23.70 -1.78 3.46
N PHE A 114 23.53 -2.24 4.69
CA PHE A 114 22.94 -1.42 5.74
C PHE A 114 23.76 -0.16 6.00
N GLU A 115 25.07 -0.31 6.18
CA GLU A 115 26.00 0.77 6.48
C GLU A 115 26.08 1.76 5.32
N ASP A 116 26.29 1.27 4.13
CA ASP A 116 26.58 2.11 2.97
C ASP A 116 25.32 2.72 2.35
N MET A 117 24.25 1.96 2.26
CA MET A 117 23.05 2.39 1.54
C MET A 117 21.96 2.93 2.45
N ILE A 118 21.90 2.55 3.73
CA ILE A 118 20.84 2.99 4.63
C ILE A 118 21.37 3.98 5.67
N LEU A 119 22.41 3.63 6.42
CA LEU A 119 22.91 4.40 7.54
C LEU A 119 23.63 5.71 7.11
N LYS A 120 24.53 5.63 6.13
CA LYS A 120 25.31 6.80 5.67
C LYS A 120 24.50 7.85 4.91
N ALA A 121 23.33 7.49 4.41
CA ALA A 121 22.44 8.40 3.68
C ALA A 121 21.02 8.35 4.21
N PRO A 122 20.76 8.79 5.46
CA PRO A 122 19.45 8.71 6.11
C PRO A 122 18.40 9.53 5.36
N SER A 123 17.12 9.25 5.63
CA SER A 123 16.00 9.99 5.06
C SER A 123 14.88 10.16 6.09
N LYS A 124 14.31 11.36 6.16
CA LYS A 124 13.06 11.58 6.92
C LYS A 124 11.87 10.84 6.29
N ASN A 125 11.94 10.57 4.99
CA ASN A 125 10.89 9.87 4.26
C ASN A 125 11.30 8.43 3.98
N ILE A 126 10.65 7.48 4.64
CA ILE A 126 10.95 6.05 4.54
C ILE A 126 10.70 5.53 3.12
N MET A 127 9.60 5.92 2.47
CA MET A 127 9.30 5.48 1.10
C MET A 127 10.38 5.92 0.10
N ASN A 128 10.91 7.15 0.24
CA ASN A 128 12.04 7.60 -0.58
C ASN A 128 13.29 6.75 -0.31
N LYS A 129 13.53 6.39 0.96
CA LYS A 129 14.66 5.54 1.31
C LYS A 129 14.51 4.14 0.73
N MET A 130 13.33 3.56 0.80
CA MET A 130 13.03 2.26 0.21
C MET A 130 13.27 2.25 -1.31
N ALA A 131 12.77 3.26 -2.04
CA ALA A 131 13.00 3.38 -3.48
C ALA A 131 14.50 3.43 -3.82
N ARG A 132 15.28 4.23 -3.09
CA ARG A 132 16.76 4.32 -3.28
C ARG A 132 17.46 3.00 -2.93
N ALA A 133 17.02 2.33 -1.88
CA ALA A 133 17.61 1.07 -1.45
C ALA A 133 17.33 -0.04 -2.47
N ILE A 134 16.11 -0.13 -3.01
CA ILE A 134 15.81 -1.09 -4.08
C ILE A 134 16.69 -0.83 -5.31
N LEU A 135 16.80 0.41 -5.74
CA LEU A 135 17.67 0.75 -6.88
C LEU A 135 19.14 0.38 -6.61
N ALA A 136 19.62 0.57 -5.38
CA ALA A 136 20.99 0.24 -4.98
C ALA A 136 21.27 -1.28 -4.98
N LEU A 137 20.26 -2.13 -4.78
CA LEU A 137 20.42 -3.59 -4.85
C LEU A 137 20.93 -4.07 -6.22
N TYR A 138 20.72 -3.29 -7.28
CA TYR A 138 21.30 -3.54 -8.60
C TYR A 138 22.82 -3.80 -8.54
N SER A 139 23.55 -3.03 -7.73
CA SER A 139 25.01 -3.14 -7.61
C SER A 139 25.47 -4.37 -6.80
N TYR A 140 24.55 -5.09 -6.18
CA TYR A 140 24.81 -6.29 -5.39
C TYR A 140 24.30 -7.55 -6.07
N ASP A 141 23.80 -7.44 -7.30
CA ASP A 141 23.37 -8.55 -8.14
C ASP A 141 24.45 -8.79 -9.19
N ASP A 142 24.92 -10.04 -9.29
CA ASP A 142 26.00 -10.40 -10.23
C ASP A 142 25.53 -10.35 -11.70
N ASN A 143 24.23 -10.40 -11.94
CA ASN A 143 23.67 -10.44 -13.32
C ASN A 143 22.36 -9.65 -13.47
N PRO A 144 22.32 -8.37 -13.05
CA PRO A 144 21.09 -7.59 -12.96
C PRO A 144 20.39 -7.34 -14.30
N GLU A 145 21.10 -7.56 -15.43
CA GLU A 145 20.58 -7.43 -16.79
C GLU A 145 20.01 -8.74 -17.37
N ASN A 146 19.99 -9.82 -16.61
CA ASN A 146 19.39 -11.08 -17.05
C ASN A 146 17.85 -10.96 -17.06
N ARG A 147 17.26 -11.16 -18.24
CA ARG A 147 15.80 -11.06 -18.49
C ARG A 147 15.14 -12.43 -18.69
N SER A 148 15.81 -13.53 -18.31
CA SER A 148 15.12 -14.82 -18.31
C SER A 148 14.01 -14.83 -17.27
N PRO A 149 12.85 -15.44 -17.54
CA PRO A 149 11.73 -15.48 -16.60
C PRO A 149 12.11 -16.07 -15.23
N GLU A 150 12.99 -17.05 -15.22
CA GLU A 150 13.47 -17.68 -13.98
C GLU A 150 14.30 -16.71 -13.13
N TYR A 151 15.16 -15.92 -13.77
CA TYR A 151 15.97 -14.92 -13.06
C TYR A 151 15.13 -13.75 -12.56
N GLU A 152 14.22 -13.26 -13.37
CA GLU A 152 13.28 -12.20 -12.96
C GLU A 152 12.39 -12.65 -11.81
N MET A 153 11.92 -13.89 -11.80
CA MET A 153 11.16 -14.45 -10.68
C MET A 153 12.01 -14.54 -9.41
N ALA A 154 13.23 -15.04 -9.50
CA ALA A 154 14.16 -15.11 -8.37
C ALA A 154 14.47 -13.71 -7.82
N THR A 155 14.70 -12.73 -8.68
CA THR A 155 14.91 -11.33 -8.31
C THR A 155 13.68 -10.73 -7.65
N ALA A 156 12.47 -11.00 -8.14
CA ALA A 156 11.22 -10.56 -7.52
C ALA A 156 11.05 -11.13 -6.11
N ILE A 157 11.27 -12.42 -5.91
CA ILE A 157 11.22 -13.07 -4.59
C ILE A 157 12.26 -12.46 -3.66
N SER A 158 13.49 -12.24 -4.14
CA SER A 158 14.56 -11.60 -3.39
C SER A 158 14.18 -10.19 -2.91
N ILE A 159 13.66 -9.35 -3.80
CA ILE A 159 13.23 -7.99 -3.47
C ILE A 159 12.08 -8.00 -2.47
N ILE A 160 11.02 -8.79 -2.71
CA ILE A 160 9.87 -8.91 -1.80
C ILE A 160 10.33 -9.33 -0.40
N SER A 161 11.27 -10.28 -0.31
CA SER A 161 11.80 -10.77 0.96
C SER A 161 12.66 -9.74 1.70
N LYS A 162 13.46 -8.94 0.99
CA LYS A 162 14.35 -7.91 1.56
C LYS A 162 13.61 -6.61 1.93
N LEU A 163 12.52 -6.31 1.23
CA LEU A 163 11.84 -5.02 1.37
C LEU A 163 11.38 -4.69 2.79
N PRO A 164 10.80 -5.63 3.57
CA PRO A 164 10.46 -5.39 4.97
C PRO A 164 11.70 -5.08 5.85
N ASN A 165 12.82 -5.76 5.62
CA ASN A 165 14.08 -5.48 6.34
C ASN A 165 14.62 -4.09 6.00
N ILE A 166 14.61 -3.70 4.72
CA ILE A 166 14.96 -2.35 4.28
C ILE A 166 14.08 -1.30 4.95
N MET A 167 12.76 -1.55 5.01
CA MET A 167 11.79 -0.65 5.62
C MET A 167 12.08 -0.42 7.11
N VAL A 168 12.25 -1.49 7.88
CA VAL A 168 12.55 -1.42 9.31
C VAL A 168 13.90 -0.75 9.56
N SER A 169 14.93 -1.14 8.81
CA SER A 169 16.26 -0.54 8.91
C SER A 169 16.23 0.98 8.61
N ALA A 170 15.49 1.38 7.59
CA ALA A 170 15.31 2.79 7.24
C ALA A 170 14.58 3.57 8.34
N TYR A 171 13.58 2.95 8.98
CA TYR A 171 12.85 3.53 10.10
C TYR A 171 13.73 3.70 11.33
N GLN A 172 14.51 2.68 11.71
CA GLN A 172 15.43 2.74 12.83
C GLN A 172 16.49 3.83 12.64
N VAL A 173 17.05 3.94 11.43
CA VAL A 173 18.01 5.01 11.09
C VAL A 173 17.33 6.38 11.12
N LYS A 174 16.08 6.50 10.66
CA LYS A 174 15.33 7.76 10.78
C LYS A 174 15.16 8.16 12.25
N LYS A 175 14.72 7.25 13.12
CA LYS A 175 14.58 7.51 14.56
C LYS A 175 15.90 7.98 15.18
N ARG A 176 17.00 7.30 14.87
CA ARG A 176 18.33 7.67 15.35
C ARG A 176 18.78 9.06 14.89
N CYS A 177 18.62 9.36 13.60
CA CYS A 177 19.20 10.56 12.99
C CYS A 177 18.34 11.81 13.14
N TYR A 178 17.02 11.67 13.28
CA TYR A 178 16.10 12.80 13.25
C TYR A 178 15.22 12.92 14.48
N ASP A 179 14.96 11.82 15.19
CA ASP A 179 14.07 11.82 16.35
C ASP A 179 14.86 11.69 17.66
N GLY A 180 16.21 11.53 17.61
CA GLY A 180 17.10 11.46 18.77
C GLY A 180 17.03 10.16 19.57
N GLU A 181 16.43 9.13 19.00
CA GLU A 181 16.28 7.82 19.65
C GLU A 181 17.48 6.90 19.42
N SER A 182 17.56 5.81 20.18
CA SER A 182 18.59 4.79 19.98
C SER A 182 18.35 3.98 18.72
N LEU A 183 19.46 3.56 18.08
CA LEU A 183 19.40 2.63 16.96
C LEU A 183 19.34 1.19 17.49
N PHE A 184 18.28 0.47 17.16
CA PHE A 184 18.13 -0.94 17.48
C PHE A 184 18.25 -1.76 16.20
N MET A 185 19.19 -2.72 16.20
CA MET A 185 19.37 -3.67 15.10
C MET A 185 19.30 -5.09 15.69
N HIS A 186 18.31 -5.83 15.24
CA HIS A 186 18.05 -7.18 15.75
C HIS A 186 18.39 -8.24 14.70
N PRO A 187 18.91 -9.39 15.11
CA PRO A 187 19.07 -10.54 14.23
C PRO A 187 17.71 -10.98 13.68
N LEU A 188 17.67 -11.30 12.39
CA LEU A 188 16.50 -11.90 11.77
C LEU A 188 16.29 -13.33 12.28
N ILE A 189 15.04 -13.70 12.57
CA ILE A 189 14.67 -15.05 12.97
C ILE A 189 14.09 -15.75 11.74
N PRO A 190 14.73 -16.82 11.23
CA PRO A 190 14.32 -17.49 9.99
C PRO A 190 12.91 -18.09 10.05
N THR A 191 12.46 -18.50 11.23
CA THR A 191 11.12 -19.11 11.43
C THR A 191 9.98 -18.11 11.51
N HIS A 192 10.28 -16.82 11.66
CA HIS A 192 9.25 -15.79 11.68
C HIS A 192 8.58 -15.63 10.31
N SER A 193 7.26 -15.45 10.31
CA SER A 193 6.52 -14.88 9.19
C SER A 193 7.02 -13.45 8.89
N THR A 194 6.64 -12.89 7.77
CA THR A 194 6.99 -11.51 7.43
C THR A 194 6.46 -10.52 8.46
N ALA A 195 5.23 -10.72 8.95
CA ALA A 195 4.63 -9.87 9.98
C ALA A 195 5.39 -9.94 11.32
N GLU A 196 5.70 -11.13 11.79
CA GLU A 196 6.49 -11.33 13.01
C GLU A 196 7.91 -10.74 12.88
N MET A 197 8.54 -10.90 11.73
CA MET A 197 9.86 -10.32 11.46
C MET A 197 9.81 -8.78 11.53
N ILE A 198 8.80 -8.14 10.94
CA ILE A 198 8.63 -6.69 11.00
C ILE A 198 8.49 -6.24 12.46
N LEU A 199 7.59 -6.85 13.23
CA LEU A 199 7.35 -6.44 14.62
C LEU A 199 8.57 -6.66 15.52
N SER A 200 9.22 -7.82 15.42
CA SER A 200 10.41 -8.13 16.21
C SER A 200 11.61 -7.24 15.87
N ALA A 201 11.77 -6.86 14.62
CA ALA A 201 12.85 -5.99 14.18
C ALA A 201 12.57 -4.50 14.46
N LEU A 202 11.28 -4.11 14.51
CA LEU A 202 10.86 -2.73 14.75
C LEU A 202 10.98 -2.32 16.21
N ARG A 203 10.68 -3.23 17.15
CA ARG A 203 10.57 -2.95 18.59
C ARG A 203 11.89 -3.14 19.32
N PRO A 204 12.26 -2.23 20.24
CA PRO A 204 13.52 -2.31 20.98
C PRO A 204 13.68 -3.61 21.78
N ASP A 205 12.59 -4.09 22.37
CA ASP A 205 12.53 -5.31 23.21
C ASP A 205 12.19 -6.56 22.41
N ARG A 206 11.88 -6.43 21.09
CA ARG A 206 11.46 -7.52 20.19
C ARG A 206 10.13 -8.18 20.56
N GLN A 207 9.40 -7.64 21.55
CA GLN A 207 8.16 -8.24 22.01
C GLN A 207 6.96 -7.83 21.17
N PHE A 208 6.09 -8.76 20.89
CA PHE A 208 4.79 -8.57 20.23
C PHE A 208 3.85 -9.70 20.64
N THR A 209 2.56 -9.45 20.52
CA THR A 209 1.53 -10.49 20.72
C THR A 209 1.23 -11.21 19.41
N GLU A 210 0.65 -12.41 19.52
CA GLU A 210 0.20 -13.14 18.33
C GLU A 210 -0.88 -12.36 17.58
N GLU A 211 -1.78 -11.68 18.29
CA GLU A 211 -2.83 -10.84 17.72
C GLU A 211 -2.26 -9.68 16.91
N GLU A 212 -1.25 -8.99 17.41
CA GLU A 212 -0.57 -7.92 16.66
C GLU A 212 0.07 -8.46 15.37
N ALA A 213 0.70 -9.61 15.44
CA ALA A 213 1.30 -10.24 14.26
C ALA A 213 0.23 -10.67 13.24
N LYS A 214 -0.90 -11.22 13.69
CA LYS A 214 -2.03 -11.59 12.82
C LYS A 214 -2.66 -10.38 12.13
N ILE A 215 -2.82 -9.26 12.84
CA ILE A 215 -3.33 -8.04 12.24
C ILE A 215 -2.37 -7.46 11.20
N LEU A 216 -1.08 -7.46 11.49
CA LEU A 216 -0.09 -7.01 10.51
C LEU A 216 -0.05 -7.92 9.28
N ASP A 217 -0.15 -9.24 9.47
CA ASP A 217 -0.25 -10.20 8.38
C ASP A 217 -1.50 -9.95 7.52
N LEU A 218 -2.65 -9.74 8.16
CA LEU A 218 -3.89 -9.34 7.47
C LEU A 218 -3.71 -8.07 6.64
N LEU A 219 -3.07 -7.04 7.20
CA LEU A 219 -2.74 -5.82 6.48
C LEU A 219 -1.88 -6.09 5.25
N LEU A 220 -0.86 -6.95 5.38
CA LEU A 220 0.00 -7.34 4.26
C LEU A 220 -0.78 -8.11 3.18
N MET A 221 -1.65 -9.05 3.57
CA MET A 221 -2.53 -9.78 2.63
C MET A 221 -3.41 -8.82 1.81
N LEU A 222 -4.08 -7.87 2.48
CA LEU A 222 -5.03 -6.94 1.86
C LEU A 222 -4.35 -5.88 0.96
N HIS A 223 -3.06 -5.62 1.19
CA HIS A 223 -2.30 -4.64 0.42
C HIS A 223 -1.41 -5.26 -0.67
N ALA A 224 -1.43 -6.59 -0.83
CA ALA A 224 -0.53 -7.29 -1.74
C ALA A 224 -0.77 -6.93 -3.22
N GLU A 225 -2.03 -6.71 -3.63
CA GLU A 225 -2.37 -6.42 -5.03
C GLU A 225 -3.67 -5.59 -5.11
N HIS A 226 -3.77 -4.66 -6.07
CA HIS A 226 -5.00 -3.89 -6.31
C HIS A 226 -5.20 -3.52 -7.80
N GLY A 227 -4.95 -4.47 -8.68
CA GLY A 227 -5.24 -4.35 -10.10
C GLY A 227 -4.21 -3.59 -10.93
N GLY A 228 -4.24 -3.85 -12.22
CA GLY A 228 -3.32 -3.31 -13.20
C GLY A 228 -3.48 -1.82 -13.50
N GLY A 229 -4.55 -1.20 -13.03
CA GLY A 229 -4.87 0.20 -13.25
C GLY A 229 -4.32 1.17 -12.20
N ASN A 230 -3.67 0.69 -11.15
CA ASN A 230 -3.05 1.57 -10.17
C ASN A 230 -1.77 2.22 -10.71
N ASN A 231 -1.44 3.38 -10.18
CA ASN A 231 -0.35 4.21 -10.71
C ASN A 231 1.04 3.57 -10.56
N SER A 232 1.27 2.78 -9.52
CA SER A 232 2.54 2.09 -9.29
C SER A 232 2.74 0.96 -10.29
N THR A 233 1.71 0.14 -10.52
CA THR A 233 1.72 -0.93 -11.54
C THR A 233 1.91 -0.33 -12.93
N PHE A 234 1.25 0.80 -13.24
CA PHE A 234 1.44 1.49 -14.50
C PHE A 234 2.87 2.01 -14.66
N ALA A 235 3.45 2.66 -13.65
CA ALA A 235 4.83 3.13 -13.67
C ALA A 235 5.81 1.97 -13.88
N CYS A 236 5.63 0.86 -13.15
CA CYS A 236 6.44 -0.35 -13.32
C CYS A 236 6.36 -0.86 -14.77
N ARG A 237 5.15 -1.01 -15.32
CA ARG A 237 4.94 -1.50 -16.69
C ARG A 237 5.50 -0.57 -17.77
N VAL A 238 5.45 0.74 -17.55
CA VAL A 238 6.07 1.71 -18.48
C VAL A 238 7.59 1.52 -18.50
N LEU A 239 8.23 1.37 -17.35
CA LEU A 239 9.68 1.15 -17.31
C LEU A 239 10.06 -0.21 -17.91
N THR A 240 9.40 -1.29 -17.52
CA THR A 240 9.70 -2.63 -18.03
C THR A 240 9.47 -2.75 -19.53
N SER A 241 8.57 -1.95 -20.11
CA SER A 241 8.36 -1.94 -21.57
C SER A 241 9.57 -1.47 -22.39
N SER A 242 10.51 -0.78 -21.76
CA SER A 242 11.78 -0.38 -22.37
C SER A 242 12.88 -1.47 -22.27
N GLY A 243 12.59 -2.58 -21.58
CA GLY A 243 13.57 -3.65 -21.35
C GLY A 243 14.55 -3.36 -20.21
N THR A 244 14.26 -2.38 -19.33
CA THR A 244 15.12 -2.04 -18.18
C THR A 244 15.10 -3.12 -17.11
N ASP A 245 16.04 -3.03 -16.18
CA ASP A 245 16.19 -3.94 -15.05
C ASP A 245 15.03 -3.85 -14.02
N PRO A 246 14.76 -4.91 -13.25
CA PRO A 246 13.68 -4.92 -12.27
C PRO A 246 13.90 -3.94 -11.10
N TYR A 247 15.14 -3.65 -10.71
CA TYR A 247 15.44 -2.72 -9.62
C TYR A 247 15.00 -1.29 -9.97
N SER A 248 15.30 -0.85 -11.19
CA SER A 248 14.83 0.44 -11.73
C SER A 248 13.30 0.51 -11.78
N ALA A 249 12.66 -0.55 -12.27
CA ALA A 249 11.21 -0.60 -12.41
C ALA A 249 10.49 -0.57 -11.04
N TYR A 250 10.93 -1.37 -10.08
CA TYR A 250 10.34 -1.40 -8.73
C TYR A 250 10.65 -0.14 -7.93
N SER A 251 11.84 0.45 -8.06
CA SER A 251 12.18 1.74 -7.47
C SER A 251 11.22 2.84 -7.94
N ALA A 252 10.93 2.89 -9.24
CA ALA A 252 9.97 3.84 -9.81
C ALA A 252 8.53 3.58 -9.32
N ALA A 253 8.12 2.31 -9.19
CA ALA A 253 6.81 1.95 -8.66
C ALA A 253 6.65 2.41 -7.20
N ILE A 254 7.67 2.24 -6.35
CA ILE A 254 7.68 2.76 -4.97
C ILE A 254 7.65 4.29 -4.96
N GLY A 255 8.39 4.94 -5.86
CA GLY A 255 8.35 6.40 -6.06
C GLY A 255 6.95 6.91 -6.41
N SER A 256 6.23 6.18 -7.26
CA SER A 256 4.83 6.46 -7.58
C SER A 256 3.92 6.27 -6.36
N LEU A 257 4.09 5.16 -5.63
CA LEU A 257 3.29 4.85 -4.43
C LEU A 257 3.44 5.91 -3.34
N LYS A 258 4.61 6.51 -3.20
CA LYS A 258 4.89 7.59 -2.24
C LYS A 258 4.02 8.83 -2.45
N GLY A 259 3.50 9.06 -3.65
CA GLY A 259 2.76 10.26 -4.00
C GLY A 259 1.49 10.45 -3.18
N PRO A 260 1.12 11.72 -2.80
CA PRO A 260 -0.05 12.00 -1.95
C PRO A 260 -1.39 11.67 -2.61
N ARG A 261 -1.41 11.47 -3.92
CA ARG A 261 -2.59 11.02 -4.68
C ARG A 261 -2.63 9.49 -4.90
N HIS A 262 -1.80 8.77 -4.19
CA HIS A 262 -1.71 7.31 -4.19
C HIS A 262 -1.50 6.81 -2.75
N GLY A 263 -0.57 5.90 -2.46
CA GLY A 263 -0.34 5.39 -1.11
C GLY A 263 0.04 6.46 -0.07
N GLY A 264 0.65 7.57 -0.48
CA GLY A 264 0.93 8.71 0.39
C GLY A 264 -0.31 9.43 0.95
N ALA A 265 -1.52 9.08 0.49
CA ALA A 265 -2.77 9.59 1.05
C ALA A 265 -2.94 9.23 2.54
N ASN A 266 -2.40 8.11 3.00
CA ASN A 266 -2.46 7.70 4.41
C ASN A 266 -1.87 8.73 5.38
N LEU A 267 -0.80 9.42 4.99
CA LEU A 267 -0.23 10.51 5.79
C LEU A 267 -1.21 11.67 5.94
N LYS A 268 -1.98 11.96 4.90
CA LYS A 268 -3.02 13.00 4.92
C LYS A 268 -4.21 12.58 5.78
N VAL A 269 -4.61 11.32 5.74
CA VAL A 269 -5.64 10.75 6.62
C VAL A 269 -5.22 10.91 8.07
N ALA A 270 -4.04 10.46 8.45
CA ALA A 270 -3.53 10.56 9.82
C ALA A 270 -3.46 12.02 10.31
N ALA A 271 -2.94 12.94 9.47
CA ALA A 271 -2.87 14.36 9.80
C ALA A 271 -4.26 15.01 9.94
N MET A 272 -5.21 14.64 9.10
CA MET A 272 -6.59 15.11 9.17
C MET A 272 -7.28 14.63 10.45
N HIS A 273 -7.14 13.35 10.79
CA HIS A 273 -7.69 12.80 12.04
C HIS A 273 -7.08 13.47 13.26
N GLN A 274 -5.77 13.74 13.27
CA GLN A 274 -5.15 14.50 14.36
C GLN A 274 -5.74 15.91 14.43
N CYS A 275 -5.93 16.60 13.30
CA CYS A 275 -6.57 17.89 13.27
C CYS A 275 -8.02 17.85 13.80
N ILE A 276 -8.80 16.82 13.50
CA ILE A 276 -10.14 16.63 14.06
C ILE A 276 -10.06 16.45 15.58
N LYS A 277 -9.16 15.57 16.05
CA LYS A 277 -8.94 15.33 17.50
C LYS A 277 -8.58 16.60 18.28
N ASP A 278 -7.79 17.48 17.67
CA ASP A 278 -7.31 18.72 18.29
C ASP A 278 -8.38 19.83 18.34
N ASN A 279 -9.40 19.76 17.47
CA ASN A 279 -10.39 20.84 17.31
C ASN A 279 -11.82 20.47 17.72
N VAL A 280 -12.16 19.17 17.76
CA VAL A 280 -13.45 18.66 18.27
C VAL A 280 -13.32 18.39 19.76
N GLN A 281 -14.13 19.04 20.58
CA GLN A 281 -14.06 18.92 22.04
C GLN A 281 -14.69 17.60 22.53
N ASN A 282 -15.87 17.30 22.03
CA ASN A 282 -16.61 16.10 22.36
C ASN A 282 -16.68 15.13 21.17
N TRP A 283 -15.83 14.09 21.18
CA TRP A 283 -15.78 13.08 20.11
C TRP A 283 -17.01 12.14 20.07
N GLU A 284 -17.93 12.28 21.04
CA GLU A 284 -19.19 11.54 21.07
C GLU A 284 -20.35 12.38 20.51
N ASP A 285 -20.13 13.68 20.30
CA ASP A 285 -21.11 14.58 19.70
C ASP A 285 -20.97 14.60 18.17
N GLU A 286 -21.86 13.89 17.52
CA GLU A 286 -21.88 13.80 16.04
C GLU A 286 -22.15 15.15 15.38
N GLY A 287 -22.86 16.06 16.03
CA GLY A 287 -23.10 17.41 15.54
C GLY A 287 -21.81 18.21 15.48
N GLU A 288 -21.00 18.18 16.55
CA GLU A 288 -19.71 18.87 16.59
C GLU A 288 -18.73 18.29 15.55
N ILE A 289 -18.72 16.96 15.39
CA ILE A 289 -17.90 16.29 14.35
C ILE A 289 -18.36 16.73 12.95
N ALA A 290 -19.66 16.74 12.66
CA ALA A 290 -20.22 17.14 11.37
C ALA A 290 -19.93 18.61 11.03
N ASP A 291 -20.04 19.51 12.02
CA ASP A 291 -19.69 20.90 11.87
C ASP A 291 -18.21 21.10 11.50
N PHE A 292 -17.31 20.36 12.15
CA PHE A 292 -15.89 20.42 11.83
C PHE A 292 -15.57 19.84 10.47
N LEU A 293 -16.18 18.71 10.09
CA LEU A 293 -16.06 18.14 8.74
C LEU A 293 -16.57 19.13 7.68
N THR A 294 -17.64 19.85 7.95
CA THR A 294 -18.16 20.90 7.07
C THR A 294 -17.15 22.03 6.87
N LYS A 295 -16.43 22.44 7.92
CA LYS A 295 -15.32 23.42 7.78
C LYS A 295 -14.19 22.89 6.91
N ILE A 296 -13.85 21.59 7.00
CA ILE A 296 -12.86 20.98 6.11
C ILE A 296 -13.34 21.04 4.66
N LEU A 297 -14.59 20.66 4.39
CA LEU A 297 -15.19 20.66 3.05
C LEU A 297 -15.26 22.06 2.45
N ASN A 298 -15.56 23.07 3.27
CA ASN A 298 -15.60 24.48 2.88
C ASN A 298 -14.21 25.12 2.74
N LYS A 299 -13.13 24.38 2.93
CA LYS A 299 -11.74 24.85 2.89
C LYS A 299 -11.39 25.85 4.00
N GLU A 300 -12.07 25.78 5.12
CA GLU A 300 -11.88 26.66 6.26
C GLU A 300 -10.96 26.03 7.33
N ALA A 301 -10.78 24.72 7.28
CA ALA A 301 -9.96 23.97 8.24
C ALA A 301 -9.00 22.97 7.55
N PHE A 302 -8.07 22.44 8.32
CA PHE A 302 -7.04 21.50 7.93
C PHE A 302 -6.12 22.08 6.84
N ASP A 303 -6.02 21.46 5.67
CA ASP A 303 -5.11 21.87 4.59
C ASP A 303 -5.78 22.74 3.51
N HIS A 304 -6.99 23.20 3.77
CA HIS A 304 -7.78 24.10 2.89
C HIS A 304 -8.04 23.56 1.48
N THR A 305 -7.93 22.26 1.26
CA THR A 305 -8.22 21.63 -0.04
C THR A 305 -9.70 21.34 -0.26
N GLY A 306 -10.48 21.24 0.81
CA GLY A 306 -11.88 20.82 0.77
C GLY A 306 -12.04 19.30 0.61
N LEU A 307 -11.03 18.52 0.97
CA LEU A 307 -11.06 17.06 0.86
C LEU A 307 -11.10 16.42 2.24
N VAL A 308 -12.03 15.50 2.44
CA VAL A 308 -11.99 14.54 3.54
C VAL A 308 -11.21 13.32 3.03
N TYR A 309 -9.95 13.21 3.48
CA TYR A 309 -9.06 12.16 3.02
C TYR A 309 -9.49 10.78 3.56
N GLY A 310 -9.26 9.75 2.77
CA GLY A 310 -9.71 8.39 3.07
C GLY A 310 -11.11 8.06 2.56
N MET A 311 -11.85 9.07 2.08
CA MET A 311 -13.18 8.92 1.52
C MET A 311 -13.12 8.91 -0.02
N GLY A 312 -13.92 8.01 -0.61
CA GLY A 312 -14.01 7.85 -2.06
C GLY A 312 -12.94 6.92 -2.65
N HIS A 313 -13.33 6.16 -3.65
CA HIS A 313 -12.48 5.23 -4.39
C HIS A 313 -12.78 5.30 -5.89
N ALA A 314 -11.78 5.03 -6.73
CA ALA A 314 -11.93 5.13 -8.19
C ALA A 314 -12.88 4.06 -8.78
N VAL A 315 -13.03 2.92 -8.11
CA VAL A 315 -13.84 1.77 -8.55
C VAL A 315 -14.98 1.48 -7.58
N TYR A 316 -14.69 1.41 -6.29
CA TYR A 316 -15.68 1.07 -5.26
C TYR A 316 -16.55 2.28 -4.91
N THR A 317 -17.87 2.11 -5.01
CA THR A 317 -18.84 3.13 -4.66
C THR A 317 -19.62 2.79 -3.38
N LEU A 318 -19.95 1.49 -3.18
CA LEU A 318 -20.70 1.04 -2.01
C LEU A 318 -19.79 0.59 -0.88
N SER A 319 -18.79 -0.23 -1.17
CA SER A 319 -17.84 -0.73 -0.16
C SER A 319 -16.52 -1.14 -0.81
N ASP A 320 -15.43 -0.95 -0.08
CA ASP A 320 -14.14 -1.58 -0.36
C ASP A 320 -14.03 -2.82 0.54
N PRO A 321 -13.87 -4.04 0.00
CA PRO A 321 -13.81 -5.26 0.82
C PRO A 321 -12.66 -5.23 1.82
N ARG A 322 -11.56 -4.53 1.51
CA ARG A 322 -10.43 -4.36 2.43
C ARG A 322 -10.82 -3.51 3.64
N ALA A 323 -11.52 -2.41 3.41
CA ALA A 323 -12.00 -1.53 4.49
C ALA A 323 -13.01 -2.26 5.39
N VAL A 324 -13.90 -3.09 4.81
CA VAL A 324 -14.86 -3.88 5.60
C VAL A 324 -14.13 -4.86 6.50
N ILE A 325 -13.18 -5.66 5.96
CA ILE A 325 -12.39 -6.62 6.74
C ILE A 325 -11.58 -5.93 7.84
N LEU A 326 -10.90 -4.84 7.51
CA LEU A 326 -10.07 -4.11 8.47
C LEU A 326 -10.90 -3.47 9.58
N ARG A 327 -12.06 -2.91 9.27
CA ARG A 327 -12.96 -2.30 10.25
C ARG A 327 -13.42 -3.32 11.29
N GLU A 328 -13.83 -4.52 10.85
CA GLU A 328 -14.25 -5.58 11.77
C GLU A 328 -13.13 -6.01 12.72
N ASN A 329 -11.92 -6.10 12.23
CA ASN A 329 -10.76 -6.48 13.04
C ASN A 329 -10.32 -5.32 13.97
N ALA A 330 -10.28 -4.07 13.45
CA ALA A 330 -9.93 -2.89 14.24
C ALA A 330 -10.95 -2.66 15.38
N LYS A 331 -12.24 -2.88 15.13
CA LYS A 331 -13.26 -2.81 16.15
C LYS A 331 -12.99 -3.75 17.32
N LYS A 332 -12.73 -5.03 17.01
CA LYS A 332 -12.42 -6.05 18.03
C LYS A 332 -11.18 -5.69 18.84
N MET A 333 -10.16 -5.11 18.20
CA MET A 333 -8.94 -4.68 18.90
C MET A 333 -9.15 -3.45 19.78
N ALA A 334 -10.01 -2.54 19.37
CA ALA A 334 -10.27 -1.31 20.10
C ALA A 334 -11.21 -1.52 21.30
N GLU A 335 -12.10 -2.49 21.26
CA GLU A 335 -13.10 -2.77 22.30
C GLU A 335 -12.42 -2.98 23.68
N ASN A 336 -12.90 -2.24 24.70
CA ASN A 336 -12.38 -2.26 26.06
C ASN A 336 -10.90 -1.84 26.22
N THR A 337 -10.36 -1.09 25.27
CA THR A 337 -9.02 -0.51 25.32
C THR A 337 -9.07 1.01 25.34
N GLU A 338 -7.93 1.67 25.58
CA GLU A 338 -7.79 3.13 25.47
C GLU A 338 -8.07 3.67 24.05
N PHE A 339 -8.00 2.84 23.04
CA PHE A 339 -8.24 3.19 21.63
C PHE A 339 -9.71 3.15 21.22
N GLU A 340 -10.62 2.64 22.06
CA GLU A 340 -12.04 2.51 21.72
C GLU A 340 -12.68 3.85 21.37
N ARG A 341 -12.33 4.90 22.12
CA ARG A 341 -12.84 6.25 21.87
C ARG A 341 -12.37 6.82 20.53
N GLU A 342 -11.11 6.59 20.19
CA GLU A 342 -10.54 7.01 18.91
C GLU A 342 -11.16 6.22 17.74
N TYR A 343 -11.36 4.93 17.92
CA TYR A 343 -12.04 4.10 16.92
C TYR A 343 -13.47 4.60 16.65
N LYS A 344 -14.24 4.93 17.67
CA LYS A 344 -15.60 5.50 17.53
C LYS A 344 -15.59 6.83 16.77
N LEU A 345 -14.60 7.68 17.00
CA LEU A 345 -14.42 8.91 16.24
C LEU A 345 -14.17 8.63 14.74
N LEU A 346 -13.28 7.68 14.42
CA LEU A 346 -13.02 7.26 13.04
C LEU A 346 -14.28 6.74 12.36
N GLU A 347 -15.06 5.92 13.05
CA GLU A 347 -16.32 5.35 12.55
C GLU A 347 -17.39 6.46 12.31
N ALA A 348 -17.45 7.46 13.21
CA ALA A 348 -18.33 8.62 13.04
C ALA A 348 -17.92 9.45 11.81
N VAL A 349 -16.63 9.72 11.61
CA VAL A 349 -16.13 10.45 10.44
C VAL A 349 -16.48 9.69 9.14
N GLU A 350 -16.30 8.38 9.10
CA GLU A 350 -16.64 7.54 7.94
C GLU A 350 -18.13 7.62 7.62
N ARG A 351 -18.98 7.57 8.63
CA ARG A 351 -20.45 7.56 8.48
C ARG A 351 -21.02 8.93 8.10
N LEU A 352 -20.55 9.99 8.75
CA LEU A 352 -21.09 11.35 8.54
C LEU A 352 -20.63 11.97 7.22
N THR A 353 -19.43 11.66 6.76
CA THR A 353 -18.86 12.31 5.56
C THR A 353 -19.75 12.17 4.30
N PRO A 354 -20.28 10.98 3.93
CA PRO A 354 -21.16 10.86 2.74
C PRO A 354 -22.46 11.66 2.85
N GLU A 355 -22.93 11.94 4.04
CA GLU A 355 -24.14 12.73 4.27
C GLU A 355 -23.91 14.22 4.03
N LEU A 356 -22.69 14.67 4.29
CA LEU A 356 -22.27 16.06 4.09
C LEU A 356 -21.90 16.39 2.64
N PHE A 357 -21.72 15.38 1.78
CA PHE A 357 -21.49 15.55 0.33
C PHE A 357 -22.78 15.73 -0.48
N LYS A 358 -23.97 15.60 0.15
CA LYS A 358 -25.27 15.79 -0.48
C LYS A 358 -25.67 17.25 -0.46
#